data_0ddb52b5b5d1bd4d74ee2c9ee09a07f3
#
_entry.id   0ddb52b5b5d1bd4d74ee2c9ee09a07f3
#
_cell.length_a   1.000
_cell.length_b   1.000
_cell.length_c   1.000
_cell.angle_alpha   90.00
_cell.angle_beta   90.00
_cell.angle_gamma   90.00
#
_symmetry.space_group_name_H-M   'P 1'
#
loop_
_entity.id
_entity.type
_entity.pdbx_description
1 polymer ?
#
loop_
_entity_poly.entity_id
_entity_poly.type
_entity_poly.pdbx_seq_one_letter_code
_entity_poly.pdbx_strand_id
1 'polypeptide(L)'
;MATGYTTIGHSTWSEWRTNTLGQAYDVDGYYGCQCWDYAAEFWYNVGFPTNYPLTGPNQAAYECWTVNRNNNVAYNGTTYFDLITSLSDVKTGDVLVWDATVSVPAGHIAFADEDYDGSGYIWVLGQNQGGTPDPSGGTPVTRNHLGTSNFLGAFRYKPWHETPPPPTPTTTHFPWVLYARNMRKRRQ
;
A
#
# COMPACT_ATOMS: atom_id res chain seq x y z
N MET A 1 -18.57 3.56 12.24
CA MET A 1 -18.15 2.32 12.92
C MET A 1 -17.00 1.77 12.08
N ALA A 2 -15.88 1.50 12.75
CA ALA A 2 -14.75 0.82 12.12
C ALA A 2 -15.21 -0.54 11.58
N THR A 3 -14.76 -0.88 10.41
CA THR A 3 -15.07 -2.15 9.77
C THR A 3 -13.82 -3.03 9.83
N GLY A 4 -14.00 -4.31 10.10
CA GLY A 4 -12.96 -5.30 9.85
C GLY A 4 -12.61 -5.37 8.36
N TYR A 5 -11.80 -6.34 7.98
CA TYR A 5 -11.29 -6.49 6.61
C TYR A 5 -12.37 -6.38 5.55
N THR A 6 -12.13 -5.49 4.59
CA THR A 6 -13.02 -5.26 3.44
C THR A 6 -12.21 -5.36 2.16
N THR A 7 -12.82 -5.83 1.09
CA THR A 7 -12.18 -5.76 -0.23
C THR A 7 -12.25 -4.31 -0.73
N ILE A 8 -11.09 -3.67 -0.83
CA ILE A 8 -10.95 -2.28 -1.27
C ILE A 8 -10.22 -2.28 -2.62
N GLY A 9 -10.71 -1.48 -3.58
CA GLY A 9 -9.99 -1.26 -4.83
C GLY A 9 -8.61 -0.66 -4.56
N HIS A 10 -7.58 -1.29 -5.11
CA HIS A 10 -6.16 -0.94 -4.89
C HIS A 10 -5.29 -1.12 -6.13
N SER A 11 -5.89 -1.13 -7.31
CA SER A 11 -5.15 -1.26 -8.58
C SER A 11 -4.17 -0.11 -8.82
N THR A 12 -4.49 1.07 -8.27
CA THR A 12 -3.64 2.26 -8.29
C THR A 12 -3.63 2.94 -6.92
N TRP A 13 -2.59 3.73 -6.65
CA TRP A 13 -2.57 4.61 -5.48
C TRP A 13 -3.81 5.52 -5.41
N SER A 14 -4.18 6.14 -6.53
CA SER A 14 -5.35 7.04 -6.58
C SER A 14 -6.65 6.34 -6.20
N GLU A 15 -6.83 5.09 -6.62
CA GLU A 15 -7.99 4.28 -6.25
C GLU A 15 -7.99 3.96 -4.76
N TRP A 16 -6.88 3.46 -4.21
CA TRP A 16 -6.72 3.20 -2.78
C TRP A 16 -7.01 4.44 -1.94
N ARG A 17 -6.35 5.55 -2.29
CA ARG A 17 -6.52 6.84 -1.62
C ARG A 17 -7.98 7.30 -1.59
N THR A 18 -8.66 7.23 -2.73
CA THR A 18 -10.05 7.68 -2.87
C THR A 18 -11.02 6.82 -2.05
N ASN A 19 -10.78 5.52 -2.04
CA ASN A 19 -11.65 4.57 -1.35
C ASN A 19 -11.46 4.57 0.17
N THR A 20 -10.29 5.01 0.66
CA THR A 20 -9.95 4.91 2.08
C THR A 20 -9.99 6.23 2.84
N LEU A 21 -9.83 7.36 2.16
CA LEU A 21 -9.85 8.68 2.80
C LEU A 21 -11.18 8.90 3.55
N GLY A 22 -11.09 9.23 4.84
CA GLY A 22 -12.24 9.43 5.72
C GLY A 22 -12.85 8.13 6.28
N GLN A 23 -12.37 6.95 5.86
CA GLN A 23 -12.79 5.67 6.42
C GLN A 23 -12.01 5.37 7.72
N ALA A 24 -12.58 4.50 8.55
CA ALA A 24 -12.01 4.08 9.82
C ALA A 24 -11.90 2.56 9.84
N TYR A 25 -10.69 2.06 10.08
CA TYR A 25 -10.36 0.64 10.13
C TYR A 25 -9.92 0.25 11.54
N ASP A 26 -10.48 -0.80 12.07
CA ASP A 26 -10.13 -1.43 13.34
C ASP A 26 -10.15 -2.95 13.06
N VAL A 27 -9.05 -3.43 12.50
CA VAL A 27 -8.99 -4.77 11.91
C VAL A 27 -8.73 -5.86 12.93
N ASP A 28 -8.12 -5.51 14.06
CA ASP A 28 -7.85 -6.45 15.15
C ASP A 28 -8.80 -6.31 16.34
N GLY A 29 -9.62 -5.24 16.38
CA GLY A 29 -10.56 -4.96 17.47
C GLY A 29 -9.91 -4.44 18.74
N TYR A 30 -8.66 -3.98 18.68
CA TYR A 30 -7.91 -3.48 19.83
C TYR A 30 -7.52 -2.01 19.64
N TYR A 31 -7.77 -1.20 20.65
CA TYR A 31 -7.42 0.23 20.71
C TYR A 31 -8.09 1.11 19.66
N GLY A 32 -9.07 0.60 18.89
CA GLY A 32 -9.76 1.31 17.83
C GLY A 32 -8.88 1.59 16.62
N CYS A 33 -9.20 2.62 15.85
CA CYS A 33 -8.58 2.91 14.55
C CYS A 33 -7.13 3.40 14.69
N GLN A 34 -6.18 2.50 14.72
CA GLN A 34 -4.76 2.80 14.83
C GLN A 34 -4.08 2.91 13.44
N CYS A 35 -2.92 3.53 13.41
CA CYS A 35 -2.12 3.62 12.17
C CYS A 35 -1.75 2.25 11.60
N TRP A 36 -1.56 1.27 12.49
CA TRP A 36 -1.29 -0.10 12.12
C TRP A 36 -2.47 -0.76 11.39
N ASP A 37 -3.73 -0.51 11.83
CA ASP A 37 -4.91 -1.11 11.21
C ASP A 37 -5.05 -0.72 9.74
N TYR A 38 -4.78 0.53 9.41
CA TYR A 38 -4.83 1.00 8.04
C TYR A 38 -3.73 0.35 7.16
N ALA A 39 -2.54 0.19 7.70
CA ALA A 39 -1.49 -0.55 7.02
C ALA A 39 -1.85 -2.03 6.86
N ALA A 40 -2.33 -2.67 7.93
CA ALA A 40 -2.75 -4.08 7.90
C ALA A 40 -3.85 -4.33 6.87
N GLU A 41 -4.86 -3.44 6.81
CA GLU A 41 -5.91 -3.49 5.79
C GLU A 41 -5.33 -3.51 4.37
N PHE A 42 -4.28 -2.71 4.11
CA PHE A 42 -3.62 -2.73 2.80
C PHE A 42 -2.91 -4.06 2.52
N TRP A 43 -2.11 -4.59 3.47
CA TRP A 43 -1.43 -5.88 3.28
C TRP A 43 -2.41 -7.01 2.97
N TYR A 44 -3.58 -7.02 3.60
CA TYR A 44 -4.61 -8.03 3.32
C TYR A 44 -5.23 -7.84 1.94
N ASN A 45 -5.47 -6.62 1.53
CA ASN A 45 -6.02 -6.34 0.20
C ASN A 45 -5.06 -6.74 -0.92
N VAL A 46 -3.74 -6.68 -0.69
CA VAL A 46 -2.74 -7.11 -1.68
C VAL A 46 -2.39 -8.60 -1.62
N GLY A 47 -3.00 -9.37 -0.70
CA GLY A 47 -2.91 -10.84 -0.73
C GLY A 47 -2.25 -11.50 0.48
N PHE A 48 -1.88 -10.75 1.52
CA PHE A 48 -1.45 -11.35 2.78
C PHE A 48 -2.66 -11.87 3.58
N PRO A 49 -2.52 -12.91 4.40
CA PRO A 49 -3.64 -13.40 5.21
C PRO A 49 -4.01 -12.41 6.32
N THR A 50 -5.27 -12.40 6.72
CA THR A 50 -5.83 -11.47 7.72
C THR A 50 -5.25 -11.59 9.13
N ASN A 51 -4.49 -12.61 9.40
CA ASN A 51 -3.77 -12.81 10.67
C ASN A 51 -2.26 -12.71 10.50
N TYR A 52 -1.78 -12.08 9.42
CA TYR A 52 -0.35 -11.95 9.15
C TYR A 52 0.32 -11.05 10.19
N PRO A 53 1.40 -11.49 10.84
CA PRO A 53 2.05 -10.72 11.88
C PRO A 53 2.95 -9.63 11.25
N LEU A 54 2.35 -8.49 10.91
CA LEU A 54 3.09 -7.36 10.32
C LEU A 54 4.10 -6.74 11.30
N THR A 55 3.79 -6.79 12.61
CA THR A 55 4.63 -6.26 13.68
C THR A 55 5.39 -7.35 14.42
N GLY A 56 6.31 -6.95 15.29
CA GLY A 56 7.02 -7.82 16.22
C GLY A 56 6.24 -8.04 17.53
N PRO A 57 6.91 -8.55 18.58
CA PRO A 57 6.28 -8.99 19.82
C PRO A 57 5.64 -7.86 20.66
N ASN A 58 6.04 -6.61 20.47
CA ASN A 58 5.45 -5.48 21.19
C ASN A 58 4.22 -4.89 20.46
N GLN A 59 3.88 -5.38 19.26
CA GLN A 59 2.76 -4.93 18.44
C GLN A 59 2.83 -3.43 18.10
N ALA A 60 4.04 -2.88 18.05
CA ALA A 60 4.29 -1.48 17.75
C ALA A 60 4.48 -1.26 16.25
N ALA A 61 4.01 -0.12 15.73
CA ALA A 61 4.08 0.18 14.30
C ALA A 61 5.52 0.18 13.75
N TYR A 62 6.50 0.70 14.53
CA TYR A 62 7.93 0.68 14.12
C TYR A 62 8.48 -0.72 13.91
N GLU A 63 7.90 -1.76 14.53
CA GLU A 63 8.36 -3.14 14.38
C GLU A 63 8.03 -3.75 13.02
N CYS A 64 7.09 -3.14 12.27
CA CYS A 64 6.90 -3.49 10.86
C CYS A 64 8.20 -3.39 10.08
N TRP A 65 9.07 -2.44 10.47
CA TRP A 65 10.38 -2.23 9.84
C TRP A 65 11.52 -2.90 10.61
N THR A 66 11.65 -2.64 11.91
CA THR A 66 12.83 -3.07 12.69
C THR A 66 12.88 -4.59 12.90
N VAL A 67 11.73 -5.25 12.95
CA VAL A 67 11.62 -6.69 13.21
C VAL A 67 11.21 -7.46 11.95
N ASN A 68 10.16 -7.04 11.27
CA ASN A 68 9.51 -7.85 10.25
C ASN A 68 9.65 -7.35 8.81
N ARG A 69 10.48 -6.33 8.52
CA ARG A 69 10.57 -5.76 7.17
C ARG A 69 10.80 -6.79 6.06
N ASN A 70 11.65 -7.79 6.30
CA ASN A 70 11.96 -8.80 5.29
C ASN A 70 10.80 -9.79 5.07
N ASN A 71 9.97 -10.02 6.10
CA ASN A 71 8.78 -10.84 6.00
C ASN A 71 7.64 -10.07 5.32
N ASN A 72 7.55 -8.76 5.58
CA ASN A 72 6.47 -7.92 5.08
C ASN A 72 6.57 -7.61 3.58
N VAL A 73 7.68 -7.92 2.91
CA VAL A 73 7.85 -7.67 1.47
C VAL A 73 7.30 -8.77 0.56
N ALA A 74 7.14 -9.99 1.08
CA ALA A 74 6.75 -11.13 0.26
C ALA A 74 5.84 -12.10 1.03
N TYR A 75 4.93 -12.72 0.31
CA TYR A 75 4.09 -13.78 0.83
C TYR A 75 3.84 -14.85 -0.23
N ASN A 76 3.85 -16.12 0.18
CA ASN A 76 3.58 -17.28 -0.66
C ASN A 76 4.35 -17.28 -2.00
N GLY A 77 5.64 -16.91 -1.96
CA GLY A 77 6.52 -16.88 -3.14
C GLY A 77 6.38 -15.65 -4.02
N THR A 78 5.47 -14.74 -3.72
CA THR A 78 5.29 -13.48 -4.45
C THR A 78 5.91 -12.33 -3.66
N THR A 79 6.77 -11.54 -4.30
CA THR A 79 7.32 -10.31 -3.74
C THR A 79 6.44 -9.13 -4.14
N TYR A 80 5.80 -8.53 -3.16
CA TYR A 80 4.86 -7.43 -3.34
C TYR A 80 5.50 -6.05 -3.19
N PHE A 81 6.55 -5.96 -2.36
CA PHE A 81 7.15 -4.68 -1.99
C PHE A 81 8.65 -4.66 -2.20
N ASP A 82 9.18 -3.48 -2.55
CA ASP A 82 10.59 -3.14 -2.43
C ASP A 82 10.83 -2.36 -1.12
N LEU A 83 12.02 -2.51 -0.54
CA LEU A 83 12.44 -1.75 0.63
C LEU A 83 13.11 -0.45 0.22
N ILE A 84 12.62 0.67 0.72
CA ILE A 84 13.17 2.01 0.51
C ILE A 84 13.83 2.45 1.82
N THR A 85 15.14 2.63 1.79
CA THR A 85 15.95 2.97 2.98
C THR A 85 16.38 4.44 3.01
N SER A 86 16.24 5.16 1.89
CA SER A 86 16.55 6.57 1.79
C SER A 86 15.28 7.39 1.66
N LEU A 87 15.16 8.43 2.49
CA LEU A 87 14.03 9.35 2.43
C LEU A 87 13.92 10.07 1.07
N SER A 88 15.07 10.38 0.42
CA SER A 88 15.09 11.00 -0.91
C SER A 88 14.48 10.14 -2.01
N ASP A 89 14.34 8.84 -1.77
CA ASP A 89 13.81 7.89 -2.75
C ASP A 89 12.31 7.63 -2.55
N VAL A 90 11.72 8.21 -1.50
CA VAL A 90 10.29 8.05 -1.19
C VAL A 90 9.44 8.66 -2.30
N LYS A 91 8.46 7.88 -2.75
CA LYS A 91 7.48 8.22 -3.77
C LYS A 91 6.05 8.10 -3.25
N THR A 92 5.16 8.77 -3.92
CA THR A 92 3.71 8.68 -3.70
C THR A 92 3.25 7.23 -3.66
N GLY A 93 2.51 6.86 -2.61
CA GLY A 93 2.04 5.49 -2.38
C GLY A 93 2.99 4.59 -1.58
N ASP A 94 4.22 5.01 -1.29
CA ASP A 94 5.11 4.26 -0.39
C ASP A 94 4.55 4.26 1.03
N VAL A 95 4.66 3.12 1.72
CA VAL A 95 4.22 2.97 3.12
C VAL A 95 5.39 3.27 4.04
N LEU A 96 5.38 4.45 4.65
CA LEU A 96 6.46 4.96 5.50
C LEU A 96 6.33 4.46 6.93
N VAL A 97 7.45 4.19 7.56
CA VAL A 97 7.54 3.80 8.98
C VAL A 97 8.45 4.76 9.73
N TRP A 98 7.97 5.25 10.87
CA TRP A 98 8.72 6.08 11.82
C TRP A 98 9.02 5.32 13.09
N ASP A 99 10.19 5.59 13.66
CA ASP A 99 10.61 5.02 14.94
C ASP A 99 9.81 5.58 16.13
N ALA A 100 9.88 4.87 17.22
CA ALA A 100 9.33 5.30 18.50
C ALA A 100 9.95 6.61 18.98
N THR A 101 9.11 7.42 19.60
CA THR A 101 9.53 8.63 20.33
C THR A 101 8.91 8.64 21.73
N VAL A 102 9.31 9.57 22.58
CA VAL A 102 8.69 9.72 23.91
C VAL A 102 7.19 10.03 23.80
N SER A 103 6.79 10.83 22.80
CA SER A 103 5.39 11.21 22.58
C SER A 103 4.59 10.19 21.75
N VAL A 104 5.28 9.34 20.97
CA VAL A 104 4.66 8.31 20.12
C VAL A 104 5.43 7.00 20.32
N PRO A 105 5.23 6.31 21.46
CA PRO A 105 6.05 5.16 21.85
C PRO A 105 5.88 3.93 20.94
N ALA A 106 4.78 3.84 20.22
CA ALA A 106 4.56 2.78 19.22
C ALA A 106 5.17 3.10 17.83
N GLY A 107 5.77 4.30 17.65
CA GLY A 107 6.12 4.77 16.32
C GLY A 107 4.88 5.09 15.49
N HIS A 108 5.06 5.21 14.17
CA HIS A 108 3.95 5.49 13.25
C HIS A 108 4.14 4.81 11.92
N ILE A 109 3.03 4.56 11.22
CA ILE A 109 3.02 4.04 9.85
C ILE A 109 1.94 4.76 9.04
N ALA A 110 2.28 5.23 7.83
CA ALA A 110 1.35 5.95 6.96
C ALA A 110 1.83 5.88 5.50
N PHE A 111 0.96 6.21 4.55
CA PHE A 111 1.28 6.21 3.12
C PHE A 111 1.71 7.60 2.66
N ALA A 112 2.77 7.70 1.89
CA ALA A 112 3.16 8.94 1.23
C ALA A 112 2.05 9.39 0.26
N ASP A 113 1.54 10.61 0.43
CA ASP A 113 0.52 11.19 -0.48
C ASP A 113 1.19 12.07 -1.56
N GLU A 114 2.50 12.18 -1.52
CA GLU A 114 3.33 12.84 -2.53
C GLU A 114 4.77 12.31 -2.48
N ASP A 115 5.55 12.62 -3.49
CA ASP A 115 6.98 12.36 -3.49
C ASP A 115 7.68 13.25 -2.45
N TYR A 116 8.70 12.74 -1.77
CA TYR A 116 9.46 13.57 -0.83
C TYR A 116 10.27 14.65 -1.55
N ASP A 117 10.11 15.89 -1.15
CA ASP A 117 10.71 17.08 -1.77
C ASP A 117 11.99 17.61 -1.09
N GLY A 118 12.40 16.98 0.01
CA GLY A 118 13.58 17.41 0.78
C GLY A 118 13.30 18.46 1.87
N SER A 119 12.04 18.85 2.09
CA SER A 119 11.67 19.93 3.05
C SER A 119 11.79 19.55 4.53
N GLY A 120 11.98 18.26 4.83
CA GLY A 120 11.94 17.73 6.20
C GLY A 120 10.53 17.36 6.66
N TYR A 121 9.53 17.52 5.78
CA TYR A 121 8.13 17.13 6.00
C TYR A 121 7.61 16.39 4.78
N ILE A 122 6.56 15.59 4.96
CA ILE A 122 5.89 14.88 3.86
C ILE A 122 4.39 14.81 4.10
N TRP A 123 3.59 14.99 3.07
CA TRP A 123 2.17 14.72 3.14
C TRP A 123 1.93 13.21 3.13
N VAL A 124 1.11 12.75 4.06
CA VAL A 124 0.78 11.34 4.21
C VAL A 124 -0.71 11.12 4.37
N LEU A 125 -1.13 9.94 3.98
CA LEU A 125 -2.46 9.39 4.26
C LEU A 125 -2.31 8.32 5.34
N GLY A 126 -2.98 8.49 6.47
CA GLY A 126 -2.85 7.56 7.58
C GLY A 126 -3.97 7.70 8.60
N GLN A 127 -4.01 6.77 9.53
CA GLN A 127 -4.96 6.69 10.62
C GLN A 127 -4.29 7.10 11.95
N ASN A 128 -5.09 7.55 12.91
CA ASN A 128 -4.63 7.98 14.23
C ASN A 128 -3.50 9.04 14.20
N GLN A 129 -3.61 9.98 13.27
CA GLN A 129 -2.61 11.06 13.07
C GLN A 129 -3.23 12.46 13.14
N GLY A 130 -4.39 12.61 13.76
CA GLY A 130 -5.15 13.85 13.91
C GLY A 130 -6.52 13.78 13.24
N GLY A 131 -7.37 14.75 13.54
CA GLY A 131 -8.76 14.81 13.09
C GLY A 131 -9.75 14.50 14.21
N THR A 132 -11.01 14.28 13.86
CA THR A 132 -12.07 13.93 14.82
C THR A 132 -11.95 12.45 15.19
N PRO A 133 -11.85 12.11 16.50
CA PRO A 133 -11.79 10.71 16.92
C PRO A 133 -13.01 9.90 16.49
N ASP A 134 -12.77 8.65 16.08
CA ASP A 134 -13.82 7.66 15.88
C ASP A 134 -14.35 7.19 17.23
N PRO A 135 -15.65 6.84 17.36
CA PRO A 135 -16.21 6.31 18.61
C PRO A 135 -15.52 5.03 19.14
N SER A 136 -14.85 4.26 18.29
CA SER A 136 -14.06 3.10 18.69
C SER A 136 -12.67 3.45 19.24
N GLY A 137 -12.25 4.72 19.12
CA GLY A 137 -10.92 5.23 19.44
C GLY A 137 -10.06 5.49 18.20
N GLY A 138 -8.99 6.27 18.36
CA GLY A 138 -8.16 6.70 17.23
C GLY A 138 -8.88 7.68 16.28
N THR A 139 -8.36 7.88 15.09
CA THR A 139 -8.99 8.76 14.08
C THR A 139 -9.08 8.07 12.73
N PRO A 140 -10.10 8.39 11.91
CA PRO A 140 -10.20 7.91 10.53
C PRO A 140 -8.95 8.25 9.70
N VAL A 141 -8.85 7.63 8.55
CA VAL A 141 -7.81 7.95 7.56
C VAL A 141 -7.93 9.42 7.15
N THR A 142 -6.88 10.17 7.42
CA THR A 142 -6.78 11.60 7.11
C THR A 142 -5.51 11.88 6.34
N ARG A 143 -5.51 12.98 5.59
CA ARG A 143 -4.29 13.55 5.02
C ARG A 143 -3.64 14.48 6.03
N ASN A 144 -2.38 14.28 6.33
CA ASN A 144 -1.65 15.12 7.29
C ASN A 144 -0.21 15.38 6.82
N HIS A 145 0.42 16.43 7.35
CA HIS A 145 1.78 16.84 7.02
C HIS A 145 2.69 16.47 8.20
N LEU A 146 3.49 15.42 8.05
CA LEU A 146 4.31 14.88 9.12
C LEU A 146 5.79 15.21 8.91
N GLY A 147 6.49 15.47 10.03
CA GLY A 147 7.94 15.59 10.04
C GLY A 147 8.61 14.24 9.70
N THR A 148 9.73 14.31 8.99
CA THR A 148 10.47 13.11 8.56
C THR A 148 11.58 12.70 9.52
N SER A 149 11.75 13.39 10.65
CA SER A 149 12.62 12.96 11.74
C SER A 149 12.20 11.57 12.23
N ASN A 150 13.18 10.71 12.51
CA ASN A 150 12.96 9.31 12.91
C ASN A 150 12.35 8.39 11.82
N PHE A 151 12.41 8.79 10.55
CA PHE A 151 12.07 7.89 9.45
C PHE A 151 13.01 6.67 9.47
N LEU A 152 12.42 5.48 9.45
CA LEU A 152 13.16 4.21 9.44
C LEU A 152 13.32 3.65 8.02
N GLY A 153 12.31 3.80 7.21
CA GLY A 153 12.24 3.27 5.86
C GLY A 153 10.81 3.21 5.35
N ALA A 154 10.65 2.70 4.13
CA ALA A 154 9.34 2.53 3.53
C ALA A 154 9.24 1.23 2.72
N PHE A 155 8.00 0.77 2.54
CA PHE A 155 7.63 -0.34 1.67
C PHE A 155 6.99 0.24 0.41
N ARG A 156 7.58 -0.02 -0.76
CA ARG A 156 7.04 0.37 -2.06
C ARG A 156 6.25 -0.77 -2.65
N TYR A 157 4.95 -0.60 -2.79
CA TYR A 157 4.11 -1.59 -3.45
C TYR A 157 4.38 -1.58 -4.96
N LYS A 158 5.00 -2.63 -5.45
CA LYS A 158 5.53 -2.74 -6.82
C LYS A 158 4.48 -2.45 -7.90
N PRO A 159 3.25 -3.01 -7.86
CA PRO A 159 2.26 -2.77 -8.90
C PRO A 159 1.88 -1.30 -9.11
N TRP A 160 2.04 -0.43 -8.11
CA TRP A 160 1.76 1.00 -8.28
C TRP A 160 2.88 1.78 -8.98
N HIS A 161 4.08 1.21 -9.04
CA HIS A 161 5.29 1.86 -9.57
C HIS A 161 5.86 1.15 -10.80
N GLU A 162 5.44 -0.08 -11.06
CA GLU A 162 5.84 -0.81 -12.27
C GLU A 162 5.04 -0.30 -13.48
N THR A 163 5.75 -0.02 -14.58
CA THR A 163 5.06 0.21 -15.84
C THR A 163 4.36 -1.09 -16.25
N PRO A 164 3.05 -1.07 -16.55
CA PRO A 164 2.38 -2.26 -17.04
C PRO A 164 3.17 -2.85 -18.22
N PRO A 165 3.38 -4.16 -18.28
CA PRO A 165 4.04 -4.75 -19.45
C PRO A 165 3.30 -4.30 -20.71
N PRO A 166 4.02 -3.99 -21.80
CA PRO A 166 3.38 -3.61 -23.04
C PRO A 166 2.34 -4.69 -23.39
N PRO A 167 1.15 -4.29 -23.87
CA PRO A 167 0.10 -5.25 -24.19
C PRO A 167 0.71 -6.30 -25.09
N THR A 168 0.58 -7.57 -24.68
CA THR A 168 1.03 -8.72 -25.48
C THR A 168 0.43 -8.52 -26.88
N PRO A 169 1.23 -8.48 -27.95
CA PRO A 169 0.69 -8.32 -29.28
C PRO A 169 -0.39 -9.37 -29.47
N THR A 170 -1.62 -8.95 -29.52
CA THR A 170 -2.72 -9.83 -29.91
C THR A 170 -2.32 -10.26 -31.33
N THR A 171 -1.85 -11.49 -31.48
CA THR A 171 -1.68 -12.11 -32.79
C THR A 171 -3.10 -12.12 -33.38
N THR A 172 -3.47 -11.03 -34.01
CA THR A 172 -4.54 -11.03 -34.96
C THR A 172 -4.06 -11.99 -36.03
N HIS A 173 -4.49 -13.24 -35.92
CA HIS A 173 -4.46 -14.16 -37.04
C HIS A 173 -5.23 -13.46 -38.15
N PHE A 174 -4.53 -12.67 -38.96
CA PHE A 174 -5.05 -12.26 -40.22
C PHE A 174 -5.35 -13.56 -40.98
N PRO A 175 -6.59 -13.79 -41.42
CA PRO A 175 -6.95 -15.04 -42.06
C PRO A 175 -6.46 -15.06 -43.50
N TRP A 176 -5.15 -14.96 -43.69
CA TRP A 176 -4.48 -15.14 -44.98
C TRP A 176 -4.82 -16.51 -45.58
N VAL A 177 -5.14 -17.47 -44.72
CA VAL A 177 -5.53 -18.84 -45.16
C VAL A 177 -6.87 -18.82 -45.91
N LEU A 178 -7.79 -17.92 -45.61
CA LEU A 178 -9.06 -17.80 -46.32
C LEU A 178 -8.91 -17.11 -47.67
N TYR A 179 -7.96 -16.19 -47.81
CA TYR A 179 -7.74 -15.49 -49.07
C TYR A 179 -7.09 -16.41 -50.12
N ALA A 180 -6.14 -17.25 -49.72
CA ALA A 180 -5.48 -18.21 -50.61
C ALA A 180 -6.44 -19.30 -51.14
N ARG A 181 -7.47 -19.69 -50.34
CA ARG A 181 -8.45 -20.70 -50.73
C ARG A 181 -9.44 -20.20 -51.77
N ASN A 182 -9.78 -18.93 -51.77
CA ASN A 182 -10.72 -18.31 -52.70
C ASN A 182 -10.09 -18.02 -54.09
N MET A 183 -8.77 -17.83 -54.12
CA MET A 183 -8.08 -17.63 -55.44
C MET A 183 -7.93 -18.90 -56.27
N ARG A 184 -7.90 -20.08 -55.65
CA ARG A 184 -7.83 -21.37 -56.38
C ARG A 184 -9.15 -21.78 -57.02
N LYS A 185 -10.29 -21.28 -56.62
CA LYS A 185 -11.61 -21.58 -57.18
C LYS A 185 -11.97 -20.75 -58.40
N ARG A 186 -11.17 -19.75 -58.79
CA ARG A 186 -11.46 -18.90 -59.97
C ARG A 186 -10.63 -19.30 -61.23
N ARG A 187 -9.92 -20.43 -61.20
CA ARG A 187 -9.11 -20.91 -62.32
C ARG A 187 -9.51 -22.32 -62.77
N GLN A 188 -10.79 -22.68 -62.64
CA GLN A 188 -11.37 -23.86 -63.31
C GLN A 188 -12.55 -23.41 -64.14
#